data_8b38aafac3e89987022a75031e00ac5a
#
_entry.id   8b38aafac3e89987022a75031e00ac5a
#
_cell.length_a   1.000
_cell.length_b   1.000
_cell.length_c   1.000
_cell.angle_alpha   90.00
_cell.angle_beta   90.00
_cell.angle_gamma   90.00
#
_symmetry.space_group_name_H-M   'P 1'
#
loop_
_entity.id
_entity.type
_entity.pdbx_description
1 polymer ?
#
loop_
_entity_poly.entity_id
_entity_poly.type
_entity_poly.pdbx_seq_one_letter_code
_entity_poly.pdbx_strand_id
1 'polypeptide(L)'
;DAQIRFKGNKDYWKPDEVKVDNLIFAINTDASVRAQKLKAGECQITLNPRPADLDALKKDPNLNLPSQAGFNLGYIAYNVTHKPFDKLEVRQALDMAVNKKAIIDAVYQGAGQLASNGMPPTQWSYDETIKDAPYDPAKARELLKKAGVAEGTEIT
;
A
#
# COMPACT_ATOMS: atom_id res chain seq x y z
N ASP A 1 2.20 -1.58 25.73
CA ASP A 1 3.54 -2.21 25.84
C ASP A 1 4.43 -1.76 24.69
N ALA A 2 5.68 -1.40 25.03
CA ALA A 2 6.63 -0.93 24.02
C ALA A 2 7.43 -2.07 23.36
N GLN A 3 7.29 -3.31 23.85
CA GLN A 3 8.03 -4.47 23.35
C GLN A 3 7.22 -5.76 23.48
N ILE A 4 7.40 -6.65 22.49
CA ILE A 4 6.97 -8.05 22.56
C ILE A 4 8.22 -8.93 22.50
N ARG A 5 8.34 -9.87 23.41
CA ARG A 5 9.54 -10.75 23.52
C ARG A 5 9.15 -12.21 23.34
N PHE A 6 9.89 -12.91 22.50
CA PHE A 6 9.78 -14.34 22.29
C PHE A 6 11.10 -15.03 22.64
N LYS A 7 11.00 -16.27 23.09
CA LYS A 7 12.15 -17.17 23.25
C LYS A 7 12.04 -18.31 22.24
N GLY A 8 13.18 -18.81 21.79
CA GLY A 8 13.24 -20.01 20.96
C GLY A 8 12.57 -21.19 21.66
N ASN A 9 11.68 -21.88 20.94
CA ASN A 9 11.04 -23.07 21.47
C ASN A 9 11.98 -24.26 21.37
N LYS A 10 12.45 -24.77 22.50
CA LYS A 10 13.38 -25.92 22.56
C LYS A 10 12.71 -27.25 22.17
N ASP A 11 11.40 -27.30 22.27
CA ASP A 11 10.58 -28.47 21.92
C ASP A 11 9.98 -28.36 20.51
N TYR A 12 10.54 -27.47 19.67
CA TYR A 12 10.11 -27.34 18.29
C TYR A 12 10.44 -28.62 17.51
N TRP A 13 9.51 -29.13 16.72
CA TRP A 13 9.61 -30.40 15.98
C TRP A 13 10.80 -30.47 15.00
N LYS A 14 11.37 -29.31 14.61
CA LYS A 14 12.60 -29.18 13.84
C LYS A 14 13.61 -28.32 14.61
N PRO A 15 14.33 -28.88 15.59
CA PRO A 15 15.21 -28.11 16.47
C PRO A 15 16.32 -27.37 15.71
N ASP A 16 16.83 -27.93 14.62
CA ASP A 16 17.86 -27.33 13.77
C ASP A 16 17.43 -26.05 13.04
N GLU A 17 16.14 -25.78 12.94
CA GLU A 17 15.61 -24.56 12.38
C GLU A 17 15.50 -23.41 13.40
N VAL A 18 15.63 -23.67 14.68
CA VAL A 18 15.63 -22.66 15.75
C VAL A 18 16.99 -21.99 15.82
N LYS A 19 17.17 -20.92 15.07
CA LYS A 19 18.44 -20.19 14.93
C LYS A 19 18.58 -18.98 15.86
N VAL A 20 17.50 -18.58 16.53
CA VAL A 20 17.43 -17.38 17.34
C VAL A 20 16.89 -17.72 18.73
N ASP A 21 17.66 -17.44 19.78
CA ASP A 21 17.24 -17.70 21.17
C ASP A 21 16.19 -16.69 21.65
N ASN A 22 16.35 -15.42 21.28
CA ASN A 22 15.45 -14.34 21.67
C ASN A 22 15.10 -13.47 20.46
N LEU A 23 13.80 -13.23 20.26
CA LEU A 23 13.28 -12.31 19.28
C LEU A 23 12.51 -11.19 20.02
N ILE A 24 12.91 -9.94 19.78
CA ILE A 24 12.31 -8.78 20.43
C ILE A 24 11.73 -7.85 19.35
N PHE A 25 10.42 -7.66 19.39
CA PHE A 25 9.77 -6.62 18.62
C PHE A 25 9.72 -5.33 19.44
N ALA A 26 10.56 -4.37 19.08
CA ALA A 26 10.51 -3.02 19.66
C ALA A 26 9.48 -2.20 18.89
N ILE A 27 8.32 -1.94 19.49
CA ILE A 27 7.21 -1.25 18.83
C ILE A 27 7.51 0.24 18.75
N ASN A 28 7.58 0.74 17.53
CA ASN A 28 7.71 2.18 17.25
C ASN A 28 6.88 2.53 16.01
N THR A 29 5.93 3.42 16.17
CA THR A 29 5.02 3.85 15.09
C THR A 29 5.68 4.78 14.08
N ASP A 30 6.73 5.51 14.48
CA ASP A 30 7.46 6.43 13.61
C ASP A 30 8.49 5.68 12.75
N ALA A 31 8.30 5.70 11.44
CA ALA A 31 9.17 5.02 10.50
C ALA A 31 10.58 5.63 10.41
N SER A 32 10.71 6.96 10.64
CA SER A 32 12.01 7.61 10.64
C SER A 32 12.85 7.20 11.83
N VAL A 33 12.22 7.11 13.01
CA VAL A 33 12.87 6.62 14.22
C VAL A 33 13.32 5.15 14.06
N ARG A 34 12.47 4.31 13.43
CA ARG A 34 12.85 2.92 13.13
C ARG A 34 14.08 2.85 12.21
N ALA A 35 14.12 3.70 11.17
CA ALA A 35 15.26 3.76 10.26
C ALA A 35 16.56 4.23 10.96
N GLN A 36 16.47 5.23 11.85
CA GLN A 36 17.63 5.67 12.64
C GLN A 36 18.14 4.58 13.58
N LYS A 37 17.25 3.87 14.26
CA LYS A 37 17.63 2.74 15.14
C LYS A 37 18.32 1.61 14.38
N LEU A 38 17.86 1.32 13.15
CA LEU A 38 18.51 0.36 12.28
C LEU A 38 19.95 0.81 11.94
N LYS A 39 20.12 2.07 11.53
CA LYS A 39 21.45 2.64 11.21
C LYS A 39 22.38 2.68 12.41
N ALA A 40 21.85 2.91 13.61
CA ALA A 40 22.61 2.92 14.86
C ALA A 40 22.94 1.51 15.37
N GLY A 41 22.42 0.45 14.72
CA GLY A 41 22.62 -0.94 15.18
C GLY A 41 21.78 -1.32 16.40
N GLU A 42 20.86 -0.46 16.84
CA GLU A 42 19.94 -0.76 17.95
C GLU A 42 18.90 -1.85 17.57
N CYS A 43 18.63 -2.00 16.28
CA CYS A 43 17.79 -3.04 15.74
C CYS A 43 18.49 -3.69 14.53
N GLN A 44 18.26 -4.98 14.32
CA GLN A 44 18.83 -5.75 13.20
C GLN A 44 17.92 -5.74 11.98
N ILE A 45 16.61 -5.56 12.18
CA ILE A 45 15.60 -5.58 11.11
C ILE A 45 14.60 -4.46 11.35
N THR A 46 14.19 -3.78 10.29
CA THR A 46 13.02 -2.91 10.29
C THR A 46 12.14 -3.19 9.08
N LEU A 47 10.85 -2.91 9.20
CA LEU A 47 9.87 -3.12 8.14
C LEU A 47 9.27 -1.78 7.70
N ASN A 48 8.87 -1.70 6.44
CA ASN A 48 8.12 -0.58 5.88
C ASN A 48 8.79 0.79 6.16
N PRO A 49 10.03 1.01 5.66
CA PRO A 49 10.64 2.34 5.69
C PRO A 49 9.79 3.31 4.85
N ARG A 50 9.90 4.60 5.13
CA ARG A 50 9.23 5.60 4.29
C ARG A 50 9.81 5.58 2.88
N PRO A 51 9.00 5.77 1.83
CA PRO A 51 9.49 5.90 0.46
C PRO A 51 10.62 6.93 0.31
N ALA A 52 10.51 8.07 1.00
CA ALA A 52 11.54 9.13 1.01
C ALA A 52 12.89 8.70 1.57
N ASP A 53 12.96 7.67 2.39
CA ASP A 53 14.20 7.19 3.00
C ASP A 53 14.89 6.08 2.18
N LEU A 54 14.18 5.51 1.19
CA LEU A 54 14.67 4.33 0.44
C LEU A 54 15.99 4.56 -0.25
N ASP A 55 16.17 5.70 -0.90
CA ASP A 55 17.41 6.00 -1.62
C ASP A 55 18.62 6.15 -0.69
N ALA A 56 18.41 6.72 0.49
CA ALA A 56 19.46 6.84 1.50
C ALA A 56 19.80 5.48 2.13
N LEU A 57 18.80 4.63 2.35
CA LEU A 57 18.98 3.28 2.88
C LEU A 57 19.67 2.35 1.87
N LYS A 58 19.33 2.47 0.57
CA LYS A 58 19.99 1.68 -0.50
C LYS A 58 21.47 2.01 -0.67
N LYS A 59 21.88 3.25 -0.38
CA LYS A 59 23.25 3.71 -0.50
C LYS A 59 24.13 3.34 0.70
N ASP A 60 23.54 2.89 1.80
CA ASP A 60 24.28 2.49 2.99
C ASP A 60 24.87 1.08 2.81
N PRO A 61 26.21 0.93 2.77
CA PRO A 61 26.85 -0.36 2.51
C PRO A 61 26.65 -1.39 3.64
N ASN A 62 26.21 -0.94 4.82
CA ASN A 62 25.97 -1.80 5.98
C ASN A 62 24.53 -2.33 6.02
N LEU A 63 23.65 -1.86 5.12
CA LEU A 63 22.25 -2.24 5.10
C LEU A 63 21.92 -3.08 3.88
N ASN A 64 21.12 -4.12 4.09
CA ASN A 64 20.49 -4.87 3.02
C ASN A 64 19.01 -4.48 2.95
N LEU A 65 18.56 -4.03 1.79
CA LEU A 65 17.18 -3.58 1.55
C LEU A 65 16.49 -4.49 0.52
N PRO A 66 16.09 -5.72 0.90
CA PRO A 66 15.34 -6.59 0.01
C PRO A 66 13.96 -5.99 -0.24
N SER A 67 13.52 -6.03 -1.49
CA SER A 67 12.19 -5.54 -1.90
C SER A 67 11.54 -6.54 -2.83
N GLN A 68 10.27 -6.81 -2.60
CA GLN A 68 9.46 -7.68 -3.43
C GLN A 68 8.06 -7.11 -3.57
N ALA A 69 7.47 -7.27 -4.77
CA ALA A 69 6.07 -6.92 -4.99
C ALA A 69 5.17 -7.75 -4.06
N GLY A 70 4.31 -7.05 -3.33
CA GLY A 70 3.40 -7.64 -2.37
C GLY A 70 2.00 -7.88 -2.93
N PHE A 71 1.06 -8.19 -2.03
CA PHE A 71 -0.34 -8.46 -2.37
C PHE A 71 -1.29 -7.32 -1.96
N ASN A 72 -0.75 -6.24 -1.40
CA ASN A 72 -1.56 -5.14 -0.91
C ASN A 72 -2.08 -4.28 -2.07
N LEU A 73 -3.37 -3.97 -2.05
CA LEU A 73 -4.02 -3.04 -2.95
C LEU A 73 -4.58 -1.84 -2.16
N GLY A 74 -4.29 -0.63 -2.64
CA GLY A 74 -5.01 0.56 -2.24
C GLY A 74 -6.19 0.78 -3.19
N TYR A 75 -7.40 0.95 -2.66
CA TYR A 75 -8.61 1.14 -3.47
C TYR A 75 -9.61 2.06 -2.77
N ILE A 76 -10.51 2.62 -3.57
CA ILE A 76 -11.68 3.35 -3.07
C ILE A 76 -12.87 2.41 -3.17
N ALA A 77 -13.51 2.14 -2.03
CA ALA A 77 -14.74 1.34 -1.98
C ALA A 77 -15.96 2.27 -1.99
N TYR A 78 -16.93 1.96 -2.84
CA TYR A 78 -18.20 2.66 -2.89
C TYR A 78 -19.30 1.83 -2.26
N ASN A 79 -20.05 2.42 -1.32
CA ASN A 79 -21.26 1.80 -0.82
C ASN A 79 -22.38 1.94 -1.87
N VAL A 80 -22.57 0.89 -2.66
CA VAL A 80 -23.54 0.88 -3.77
C VAL A 80 -25.01 0.93 -3.32
N THR A 81 -25.28 0.81 -2.02
CA THR A 81 -26.64 1.00 -1.48
C THR A 81 -26.94 2.46 -1.14
N HIS A 82 -25.92 3.33 -1.15
CA HIS A 82 -26.06 4.75 -0.86
C HIS A 82 -25.98 5.58 -2.14
N LYS A 83 -26.87 6.58 -2.26
CA LYS A 83 -26.80 7.57 -3.34
C LYS A 83 -25.61 8.52 -3.10
N PRO A 84 -24.95 8.95 -4.18
CA PRO A 84 -25.22 8.66 -5.58
C PRO A 84 -24.48 7.43 -6.12
N PHE A 85 -23.82 6.63 -5.26
CA PHE A 85 -22.96 5.50 -5.67
C PHE A 85 -23.73 4.27 -6.15
N ASP A 86 -25.06 4.24 -6.01
CA ASP A 86 -25.95 3.26 -6.59
C ASP A 86 -25.90 3.28 -8.13
N LYS A 87 -25.56 4.44 -8.74
CA LYS A 87 -25.43 4.60 -10.19
C LYS A 87 -24.04 4.21 -10.67
N LEU A 88 -23.99 3.34 -11.67
CA LEU A 88 -22.73 2.89 -12.28
C LEU A 88 -21.93 4.07 -12.87
N GLU A 89 -22.61 4.98 -13.57
CA GLU A 89 -22.01 6.14 -14.22
C GLU A 89 -21.29 7.06 -13.23
N VAL A 90 -21.80 7.16 -11.99
CA VAL A 90 -21.16 7.95 -10.94
C VAL A 90 -19.84 7.29 -10.53
N ARG A 91 -19.84 5.98 -10.29
CA ARG A 91 -18.62 5.25 -9.93
C ARG A 91 -17.56 5.32 -11.03
N GLN A 92 -17.98 5.17 -12.30
CA GLN A 92 -17.10 5.32 -13.47
C GLN A 92 -16.54 6.74 -13.58
N ALA A 93 -17.36 7.76 -13.35
CA ALA A 93 -16.91 9.14 -13.36
C ALA A 93 -15.86 9.42 -12.28
N LEU A 94 -16.07 8.92 -11.08
CA LEU A 94 -15.11 9.09 -9.97
C LEU A 94 -13.79 8.37 -10.26
N ASP A 95 -13.83 7.18 -10.86
CA ASP A 95 -12.64 6.46 -11.29
C ASP A 95 -11.83 7.25 -12.32
N MET A 96 -12.50 7.82 -13.34
CA MET A 96 -11.85 8.67 -14.35
C MET A 96 -11.36 10.02 -13.82
N ALA A 97 -11.91 10.51 -12.71
CA ALA A 97 -11.49 11.76 -12.08
C ALA A 97 -10.21 11.66 -11.27
N VAL A 98 -9.80 10.45 -10.88
CA VAL A 98 -8.62 10.21 -10.03
C VAL A 98 -7.37 10.04 -10.87
N ASN A 99 -6.40 10.92 -10.70
CA ASN A 99 -5.07 10.75 -11.30
C ASN A 99 -4.24 9.75 -10.48
N LYS A 100 -4.48 8.46 -10.69
CA LYS A 100 -3.83 7.36 -9.96
C LYS A 100 -2.32 7.41 -10.11
N LYS A 101 -1.81 7.74 -11.30
CA LYS A 101 -0.37 7.86 -11.53
C LYS A 101 0.26 8.96 -10.68
N ALA A 102 -0.35 10.14 -10.63
CA ALA A 102 0.16 11.24 -9.81
C ALA A 102 0.17 10.88 -8.31
N ILE A 103 -0.84 10.12 -7.84
CA ILE A 103 -0.87 9.63 -6.45
C ILE A 103 0.29 8.65 -6.20
N ILE A 104 0.52 7.70 -7.11
CA ILE A 104 1.63 6.75 -6.98
C ILE A 104 2.97 7.49 -6.93
N ASP A 105 3.18 8.43 -7.84
CA ASP A 105 4.43 9.19 -7.91
C ASP A 105 4.65 10.05 -6.64
N ALA A 106 3.61 10.71 -6.14
CA ALA A 106 3.71 11.60 -4.98
C ALA A 106 3.80 10.84 -3.64
N VAL A 107 3.02 9.77 -3.48
CA VAL A 107 2.89 9.07 -2.20
C VAL A 107 3.89 7.92 -2.07
N TYR A 108 4.03 7.14 -3.13
CA TYR A 108 4.84 5.92 -3.11
C TYR A 108 6.21 6.10 -3.75
N GLN A 109 6.49 7.25 -4.39
CA GLN A 109 7.79 7.61 -4.99
C GLN A 109 8.37 6.46 -5.84
N GLY A 110 7.52 5.83 -6.64
CA GLY A 110 7.89 4.71 -7.51
C GLY A 110 7.85 3.33 -6.85
N ALA A 111 7.53 3.22 -5.56
CA ALA A 111 7.40 1.94 -4.87
C ALA A 111 6.03 1.27 -5.05
N GLY A 112 5.13 1.85 -5.85
CA GLY A 112 3.81 1.32 -6.17
C GLY A 112 3.62 1.08 -7.66
N GLN A 113 2.63 0.27 -8.00
CA GLN A 113 2.19 0.02 -9.37
C GLN A 113 0.71 0.32 -9.50
N LEU A 114 0.28 0.74 -10.70
CA LEU A 114 -1.12 0.92 -11.01
C LEU A 114 -1.83 -0.44 -10.98
N ALA A 115 -2.94 -0.51 -10.25
CA ALA A 115 -3.81 -1.68 -10.24
C ALA A 115 -5.02 -1.43 -11.16
N SER A 116 -5.28 -2.36 -12.06
CA SER A 116 -6.43 -2.31 -12.98
C SER A 116 -7.62 -3.16 -12.52
N ASN A 117 -7.42 -4.01 -11.53
CA ASN A 117 -8.48 -4.86 -10.97
C ASN A 117 -8.22 -5.19 -9.50
N GLY A 118 -9.12 -5.94 -8.88
CA GLY A 118 -9.08 -6.29 -7.46
C GLY A 118 -8.02 -7.30 -7.06
N MET A 119 -7.22 -7.80 -8.02
CA MET A 119 -6.11 -8.71 -7.75
C MET A 119 -4.79 -8.08 -8.20
N PRO A 120 -3.71 -8.17 -7.41
CA PRO A 120 -2.40 -7.69 -7.83
C PRO A 120 -1.77 -8.63 -8.88
N PRO A 121 -0.87 -8.11 -9.72
CA PRO A 121 -0.19 -8.91 -10.76
C PRO A 121 0.63 -10.10 -10.23
N THR A 122 0.92 -10.11 -8.94
CA THR A 122 1.62 -11.21 -8.25
C THR A 122 0.73 -12.42 -7.95
N GLN A 123 -0.56 -12.30 -8.15
CA GLN A 123 -1.53 -13.39 -7.93
C GLN A 123 -1.83 -14.14 -9.23
N TRP A 124 -1.97 -15.45 -9.11
CA TRP A 124 -2.31 -16.34 -10.24
C TRP A 124 -3.66 -16.03 -10.90
N SER A 125 -4.57 -15.40 -10.15
CA SER A 125 -5.91 -15.02 -10.61
C SER A 125 -5.98 -13.61 -11.22
N TYR A 126 -4.83 -12.95 -11.42
CA TYR A 126 -4.78 -11.64 -12.07
C TYR A 126 -5.20 -11.74 -13.53
N ASP A 127 -6.15 -10.91 -13.94
CA ASP A 127 -6.63 -10.85 -15.31
C ASP A 127 -6.06 -9.62 -16.03
N GLU A 128 -5.12 -9.86 -16.93
CA GLU A 128 -4.45 -8.82 -17.73
C GLU A 128 -5.37 -8.17 -18.77
N THR A 129 -6.53 -8.77 -19.05
CA THR A 129 -7.49 -8.21 -20.02
C THR A 129 -8.28 -7.05 -19.46
N ILE A 130 -8.43 -6.98 -18.13
CA ILE A 130 -9.09 -5.87 -17.45
C ILE A 130 -8.19 -4.64 -17.52
N LYS A 131 -8.69 -3.59 -18.18
CA LYS A 131 -7.97 -2.32 -18.32
C LYS A 131 -8.58 -1.27 -17.39
N ASP A 132 -7.69 -0.46 -16.84
CA ASP A 132 -8.08 0.69 -16.02
C ASP A 132 -8.74 1.79 -16.87
N ALA A 133 -9.65 2.55 -16.27
CA ALA A 133 -10.21 3.71 -16.91
C ALA A 133 -9.15 4.81 -17.08
N PRO A 134 -9.10 5.50 -18.22
CA PRO A 134 -8.18 6.61 -18.41
C PRO A 134 -8.52 7.77 -17.47
N TYR A 135 -7.49 8.47 -16.98
CA TYR A 135 -7.70 9.73 -16.28
C TYR A 135 -8.26 10.80 -17.23
N ASP A 136 -9.53 11.13 -17.05
CA ASP A 136 -10.26 12.12 -17.87
C ASP A 136 -11.28 12.90 -17.02
N PRO A 137 -10.86 13.98 -16.37
CA PRO A 137 -11.74 14.80 -15.54
C PRO A 137 -12.87 15.49 -16.33
N ALA A 138 -12.66 15.76 -17.64
CA ALA A 138 -13.68 16.36 -18.46
C ALA A 138 -14.83 15.37 -18.69
N LYS A 139 -14.49 14.16 -19.08
CA LYS A 139 -15.46 13.07 -19.24
C LYS A 139 -16.15 12.70 -17.93
N ALA A 140 -15.41 12.72 -16.82
CA ALA A 140 -15.98 12.49 -15.50
C ALA A 140 -17.09 13.51 -15.18
N ARG A 141 -16.88 14.81 -15.44
CA ARG A 141 -17.91 15.84 -15.24
C ARG A 141 -19.14 15.62 -16.11
N GLU A 142 -18.96 15.24 -17.38
CA GLU A 142 -20.07 14.90 -18.26
C GLU A 142 -20.93 13.75 -17.72
N LEU A 143 -20.27 12.68 -17.24
CA LEU A 143 -20.95 11.51 -16.67
C LEU A 143 -21.72 11.87 -15.40
N LEU A 144 -21.13 12.66 -14.49
CA LEU A 144 -21.80 13.12 -13.27
C LEU A 144 -23.02 13.96 -13.60
N LYS A 145 -22.89 14.89 -14.54
CA LYS A 145 -24.02 15.73 -15.01
C LYS A 145 -25.13 14.86 -15.60
N LYS A 146 -24.79 13.90 -16.47
CA LYS A 146 -25.75 12.96 -17.08
C LYS A 146 -26.43 12.10 -16.01
N ALA A 147 -25.71 11.72 -14.97
CA ALA A 147 -26.25 10.97 -13.84
C ALA A 147 -27.11 11.82 -12.88
N GLY A 148 -27.23 13.13 -13.12
CA GLY A 148 -28.02 14.05 -12.29
C GLY A 148 -27.35 14.39 -10.95
N VAL A 149 -26.03 14.30 -10.86
CA VAL A 149 -25.27 14.75 -9.69
C VAL A 149 -24.94 16.22 -9.87
N ALA A 150 -25.45 17.06 -8.95
CA ALA A 150 -25.21 18.50 -8.98
C ALA A 150 -23.80 18.85 -8.48
N GLU A 151 -23.29 19.98 -8.93
CA GLU A 151 -22.06 20.56 -8.35
C GLU A 151 -22.26 20.90 -6.88
N GLY A 152 -21.29 20.59 -6.04
CA GLY A 152 -21.39 20.78 -4.59
C GLY A 152 -22.16 19.67 -3.85
N THR A 153 -22.54 18.58 -4.51
CA THR A 153 -23.13 17.43 -3.82
C THR A 153 -22.14 16.87 -2.81
N GLU A 154 -22.53 16.86 -1.53
CA GLU A 154 -21.76 16.20 -0.49
C GLU A 154 -21.88 14.67 -0.62
N ILE A 155 -20.75 14.01 -0.48
CA ILE A 155 -20.65 12.54 -0.45
C ILE A 155 -19.95 12.12 0.85
N THR A 156 -20.55 11.21 1.57
CA THR A 156 -20.07 10.69 2.85
C THR A 156 -19.90 9.18 2.82
#